data_04b694d001dd9999d40de4c4a95907a7
#
_entry.id   04b694d001dd9999d40de4c4a95907a7
#
_cell.length_a   1.000
_cell.length_b   1.000
_cell.length_c   1.000
_cell.angle_alpha   90.00
_cell.angle_beta   90.00
_cell.angle_gamma   90.00
#
_symmetry.space_group_name_H-M   'P 1'
#
loop_
_entity.id
_entity.type
_entity.pdbx_description
1 polymer ?
#
loop_
_entity_poly.entity_id
_entity_poly.type
_entity_poly.pdbx_seq_one_letter_code
_entity_poly.pdbx_strand_id
1 'polypeptide(L)'
;MHHVLYGLAANVALPPELVDRLIAVADAATAGVLAGRDDLTHEQAVALVARDPDTAQQLAHAGLLTAADIDPATHPDAALTLLDRRAGDPEWARLLVRDPLVRNRQSLAACAGLPPDVMETLAADPDVRVVAELAFWTTPDRAAALARHPHAEVRRSVAANEAAPPAVLAALLTGEGLPPARWCLVCDREDTPFVHPRECPRPDCDLLPGESCDGSHDSTVHGTRQQALRNPATPTHAVVGFAGHPSTPLRWDLAARPDLPREVSARLAADPSPRVRADLAENPAIGATLIRAMADDPDHDVRRRLARNPHVPLDVLARLAGTTRIGSALLPRVAAATPHEVGEWARSADPEVRTLLAQRRDLPAEIRDALAADPDAKVVKSVAPHPGLSDGRLRAMVGRHGVRVLAAVAANPDATPALLADLTRHRPPVQKALRAVARHPRATAPALLACLADRDAGPLAAGHPALPPPVIAELLTDTDPRRAEAAAANPSLPPAVMSELLAVL
;
A
#
# COMPACT_ATOMS: atom_id res chain seq x y z
N MET A 1 -21.47 18.47 -16.64
CA MET A 1 -22.50 17.92 -15.75
C MET A 1 -22.03 16.65 -15.06
N HIS A 2 -21.51 15.65 -15.77
CA HIS A 2 -21.05 14.36 -15.20
C HIS A 2 -20.05 14.51 -14.03
N HIS A 3 -18.98 15.32 -14.18
CA HIS A 3 -18.02 15.59 -13.10
C HIS A 3 -18.65 16.25 -11.87
N VAL A 4 -19.67 17.07 -12.05
CA VAL A 4 -20.35 17.73 -10.95
C VAL A 4 -21.18 16.72 -10.15
N LEU A 5 -21.87 15.77 -10.81
CA LEU A 5 -22.61 14.70 -10.12
C LEU A 5 -21.67 13.76 -9.38
N TYR A 6 -20.54 13.42 -9.99
CA TYR A 6 -19.49 12.63 -9.37
C TYR A 6 -18.95 13.31 -8.09
N GLY A 7 -18.65 14.61 -8.16
CA GLY A 7 -18.26 15.40 -6.99
C GLY A 7 -19.37 15.49 -5.94
N LEU A 8 -20.63 15.66 -6.36
CA LEU A 8 -21.79 15.71 -5.45
C LEU A 8 -21.99 14.39 -4.70
N ALA A 9 -21.79 13.25 -5.36
CA ALA A 9 -21.80 11.93 -4.72
C ALA A 9 -20.75 11.78 -3.61
N ALA A 10 -19.61 12.40 -3.78
CA ALA A 10 -18.52 12.43 -2.78
C ALA A 10 -18.73 13.49 -1.69
N ASN A 11 -19.72 14.36 -1.79
CA ASN A 11 -19.95 15.44 -0.82
C ASN A 11 -20.52 14.88 0.49
N VAL A 12 -19.74 14.95 1.57
CA VAL A 12 -20.13 14.46 2.90
C VAL A 12 -21.28 15.26 3.54
N ALA A 13 -21.57 16.46 3.04
CA ALA A 13 -22.66 17.30 3.51
C ALA A 13 -23.93 17.17 2.64
N LEU A 14 -23.98 16.22 1.68
CA LEU A 14 -25.16 15.97 0.86
C LEU A 14 -26.30 15.45 1.74
N PRO A 15 -27.47 16.14 1.80
CA PRO A 15 -28.63 15.71 2.59
C PRO A 15 -29.13 14.31 2.16
N PRO A 16 -29.61 13.49 3.11
CA PRO A 16 -30.11 12.12 2.79
C PRO A 16 -31.16 12.08 1.69
N GLU A 17 -32.08 13.03 1.65
CA GLU A 17 -33.13 13.13 0.63
C GLU A 17 -32.56 13.42 -0.77
N LEU A 18 -31.40 14.07 -0.83
CA LEU A 18 -30.69 14.30 -2.09
C LEU A 18 -29.80 13.11 -2.47
N VAL A 19 -29.35 12.30 -1.50
CA VAL A 19 -28.71 11.01 -1.77
C VAL A 19 -29.69 10.08 -2.50
N ASP A 20 -30.95 9.97 -2.03
CA ASP A 20 -31.97 9.14 -2.68
C ASP A 20 -32.24 9.58 -4.12
N ARG A 21 -32.32 10.89 -4.34
CA ARG A 21 -32.49 11.46 -5.69
C ARG A 21 -31.29 11.20 -6.58
N LEU A 22 -30.09 11.29 -6.03
CA LEU A 22 -28.86 11.04 -6.76
C LEU A 22 -28.72 9.56 -7.13
N ILE A 23 -29.10 8.64 -6.24
CA ILE A 23 -29.15 7.19 -6.52
C ILE A 23 -30.06 6.92 -7.72
N ALA A 24 -31.25 7.56 -7.79
CA ALA A 24 -32.20 7.34 -8.86
C ALA A 24 -31.68 7.72 -10.26
N VAL A 25 -30.74 8.70 -10.34
CA VAL A 25 -30.18 9.21 -11.61
C VAL A 25 -28.72 8.83 -11.84
N ALA A 26 -28.09 8.11 -10.88
CA ALA A 26 -26.68 7.75 -10.94
C ALA A 26 -26.37 6.90 -12.17
N ASP A 27 -25.28 7.23 -12.83
CA ASP A 27 -24.57 6.31 -13.74
C ASP A 27 -23.58 5.45 -12.96
N ALA A 28 -22.94 4.47 -13.60
CA ALA A 28 -22.03 3.54 -12.95
C ALA A 28 -20.88 4.23 -12.19
N ALA A 29 -20.32 5.33 -12.73
CA ALA A 29 -19.24 6.06 -12.06
C ALA A 29 -19.73 6.75 -10.78
N THR A 30 -20.90 7.40 -10.84
CA THR A 30 -21.52 8.07 -9.69
C THR A 30 -22.01 7.05 -8.66
N ALA A 31 -22.57 5.91 -9.09
CA ALA A 31 -23.00 4.81 -8.24
C ALA A 31 -21.82 4.22 -7.45
N GLY A 32 -20.67 4.02 -8.11
CA GLY A 32 -19.44 3.56 -7.45
C GLY A 32 -18.94 4.52 -6.35
N VAL A 33 -19.05 5.84 -6.56
CA VAL A 33 -18.72 6.84 -5.53
C VAL A 33 -19.73 6.80 -4.38
N LEU A 34 -21.02 6.71 -4.68
CA LEU A 34 -22.08 6.59 -3.66
C LEU A 34 -21.87 5.34 -2.80
N ALA A 35 -21.52 4.21 -3.40
CA ALA A 35 -21.25 2.96 -2.69
C ALA A 35 -20.06 3.07 -1.70
N GLY A 36 -19.18 4.05 -1.89
CA GLY A 36 -18.04 4.34 -0.99
C GLY A 36 -18.38 5.25 0.20
N ARG A 37 -19.62 5.70 0.35
CA ARG A 37 -20.03 6.57 1.47
C ARG A 37 -20.22 5.76 2.75
N ASP A 38 -19.79 6.34 3.87
CA ASP A 38 -19.95 5.74 5.19
C ASP A 38 -21.31 6.03 5.84
N ASP A 39 -22.12 6.95 5.25
CA ASP A 39 -23.38 7.45 5.79
C ASP A 39 -24.63 6.91 5.07
N LEU A 40 -24.49 5.92 4.17
CA LEU A 40 -25.63 5.27 3.53
C LEU A 40 -26.45 4.46 4.53
N THR A 41 -27.76 4.58 4.40
CA THR A 41 -28.69 3.66 5.07
C THR A 41 -28.74 2.32 4.35
N HIS A 42 -29.21 1.28 5.05
CA HIS A 42 -29.45 -0.04 4.42
C HIS A 42 -30.42 0.08 3.21
N GLU A 43 -31.50 0.86 3.35
CA GLU A 43 -32.47 1.06 2.25
C GLU A 43 -31.81 1.71 1.03
N GLN A 44 -30.93 2.70 1.26
CA GLN A 44 -30.17 3.35 0.19
C GLN A 44 -29.18 2.39 -0.49
N ALA A 45 -28.51 1.53 0.30
CA ALA A 45 -27.63 0.51 -0.24
C ALA A 45 -28.36 -0.49 -1.13
N VAL A 46 -29.54 -0.97 -0.71
CA VAL A 46 -30.40 -1.86 -1.52
C VAL A 46 -30.86 -1.16 -2.79
N ALA A 47 -31.29 0.11 -2.70
CA ALA A 47 -31.69 0.90 -3.86
C ALA A 47 -30.53 1.11 -4.84
N LEU A 48 -29.31 1.29 -4.32
CA LEU A 48 -28.11 1.47 -5.13
C LEU A 48 -27.73 0.19 -5.89
N VAL A 49 -27.84 -0.99 -5.25
CA VAL A 49 -27.66 -2.29 -5.93
C VAL A 49 -28.69 -2.49 -7.03
N ALA A 50 -29.95 -2.13 -6.77
CA ALA A 50 -31.01 -2.20 -7.77
C ALA A 50 -30.74 -1.27 -8.98
N ARG A 51 -30.06 -0.15 -8.76
CA ARG A 51 -29.68 0.81 -9.80
C ARG A 51 -28.43 0.37 -10.57
N ASP A 52 -27.42 -0.10 -9.86
CA ASP A 52 -26.16 -0.58 -10.41
C ASP A 52 -25.69 -1.83 -9.64
N PRO A 53 -25.92 -3.04 -10.17
CA PRO A 53 -25.55 -4.30 -9.54
C PRO A 53 -24.07 -4.43 -9.21
N ASP A 54 -23.17 -3.74 -9.93
CA ASP A 54 -21.72 -3.79 -9.71
C ASP A 54 -21.32 -3.19 -8.35
N THR A 55 -22.20 -2.39 -7.71
CA THR A 55 -21.98 -1.84 -6.37
C THR A 55 -22.18 -2.85 -5.24
N ALA A 56 -22.85 -3.99 -5.51
CA ALA A 56 -23.22 -4.98 -4.50
C ALA A 56 -22.03 -5.50 -3.70
N GLN A 57 -20.89 -5.78 -4.34
CA GLN A 57 -19.69 -6.27 -3.68
C GLN A 57 -19.13 -5.24 -2.70
N GLN A 58 -19.03 -3.97 -3.10
CA GLN A 58 -18.52 -2.89 -2.26
C GLN A 58 -19.41 -2.65 -1.04
N LEU A 59 -20.73 -2.64 -1.24
CA LEU A 59 -21.71 -2.45 -0.17
C LEU A 59 -21.77 -3.65 0.80
N ALA A 60 -21.63 -4.88 0.28
CA ALA A 60 -21.44 -6.07 1.11
C ALA A 60 -20.14 -6.00 1.93
N HIS A 61 -19.06 -5.53 1.33
CA HIS A 61 -17.80 -5.32 2.05
C HIS A 61 -17.93 -4.24 3.13
N ALA A 62 -18.66 -3.17 2.88
CA ALA A 62 -18.95 -2.13 3.88
C ALA A 62 -19.89 -2.61 5.02
N GLY A 63 -20.53 -3.78 4.87
CA GLY A 63 -21.48 -4.32 5.85
C GLY A 63 -22.87 -3.69 5.78
N LEU A 64 -23.18 -3.03 4.68
CA LEU A 64 -24.47 -2.37 4.44
C LEU A 64 -25.52 -3.32 3.85
N LEU A 65 -25.10 -4.51 3.38
CA LEU A 65 -25.98 -5.57 2.86
C LEU A 65 -25.86 -6.83 3.72
N THR A 66 -26.94 -7.58 3.77
CA THR A 66 -27.06 -8.86 4.49
C THR A 66 -27.29 -10.02 3.51
N ALA A 67 -27.28 -11.25 4.02
CA ALA A 67 -27.63 -12.41 3.21
C ALA A 67 -29.05 -12.37 2.63
N ALA A 68 -29.97 -11.62 3.25
CA ALA A 68 -31.35 -11.48 2.75
C ALA A 68 -31.44 -10.58 1.49
N ASP A 69 -30.44 -9.74 1.27
CA ASP A 69 -30.43 -8.75 0.16
C ASP A 69 -29.74 -9.28 -1.10
N ILE A 70 -29.02 -10.43 -0.98
CA ILE A 70 -28.16 -10.96 -2.03
C ILE A 70 -28.67 -12.30 -2.54
N ASP A 71 -28.86 -12.37 -3.85
CA ASP A 71 -29.00 -13.63 -4.56
C ASP A 71 -27.61 -14.05 -5.11
N PRO A 72 -27.03 -15.17 -4.64
CA PRO A 72 -25.69 -15.61 -5.06
C PRO A 72 -25.61 -15.98 -6.54
N ALA A 73 -26.72 -16.21 -7.20
CA ALA A 73 -26.74 -16.50 -8.64
C ALA A 73 -26.58 -15.24 -9.50
N THR A 74 -27.08 -14.10 -9.03
CA THR A 74 -27.03 -12.81 -9.73
C THR A 74 -25.87 -11.93 -9.25
N HIS A 75 -25.45 -12.08 -7.98
CA HIS A 75 -24.38 -11.29 -7.34
C HIS A 75 -23.34 -12.18 -6.66
N PRO A 76 -22.64 -13.07 -7.41
CA PRO A 76 -21.70 -14.02 -6.83
C PRO A 76 -20.55 -13.34 -6.07
N ASP A 77 -20.05 -12.19 -6.55
CA ASP A 77 -18.96 -11.46 -5.91
C ASP A 77 -19.36 -10.89 -4.54
N ALA A 78 -20.61 -10.40 -4.41
CA ALA A 78 -21.15 -9.95 -3.13
C ALA A 78 -21.40 -11.13 -2.18
N ALA A 79 -21.93 -12.25 -2.69
CA ALA A 79 -22.13 -13.47 -1.91
C ALA A 79 -20.81 -14.02 -1.37
N LEU A 80 -19.75 -14.06 -2.19
CA LEU A 80 -18.40 -14.46 -1.79
C LEU A 80 -17.84 -13.52 -0.70
N THR A 81 -18.06 -12.21 -0.86
CA THR A 81 -17.66 -11.21 0.15
C THR A 81 -18.35 -11.45 1.49
N LEU A 82 -19.65 -11.75 1.49
CA LEU A 82 -20.39 -12.07 2.71
C LEU A 82 -19.95 -13.41 3.33
N LEU A 83 -19.65 -14.44 2.52
CA LEU A 83 -19.10 -15.70 2.98
C LEU A 83 -17.73 -15.51 3.67
N ASP A 84 -16.83 -14.77 3.07
CA ASP A 84 -15.50 -14.48 3.65
C ASP A 84 -15.62 -13.74 4.99
N ARG A 85 -16.59 -12.84 5.11
CA ARG A 85 -16.93 -12.14 6.36
C ARG A 85 -17.74 -12.97 7.35
N ARG A 86 -18.09 -14.21 7.04
CA ARG A 86 -18.97 -15.10 7.82
C ARG A 86 -20.36 -14.50 8.08
N ALA A 87 -20.84 -13.67 7.17
CA ALA A 87 -22.15 -13.01 7.19
C ALA A 87 -23.08 -13.56 6.09
N GLY A 88 -22.57 -14.41 5.19
CA GLY A 88 -23.34 -15.09 4.15
C GLY A 88 -23.98 -16.39 4.62
N ASP A 89 -24.93 -16.93 3.83
CA ASP A 89 -25.49 -18.24 4.05
C ASP A 89 -24.45 -19.34 3.70
N PRO A 90 -24.11 -20.25 4.60
CA PRO A 90 -23.19 -21.35 4.32
C PRO A 90 -23.57 -22.23 3.13
N GLU A 91 -24.86 -22.33 2.79
CA GLU A 91 -25.34 -23.09 1.62
C GLU A 91 -24.87 -22.45 0.29
N TRP A 92 -24.56 -21.15 0.27
CA TRP A 92 -24.00 -20.51 -0.92
C TRP A 92 -22.66 -21.10 -1.32
N ALA A 93 -21.86 -21.57 -0.35
CA ALA A 93 -20.61 -22.24 -0.66
C ALA A 93 -20.81 -23.51 -1.49
N ARG A 94 -21.89 -24.27 -1.22
CA ARG A 94 -22.27 -25.46 -2.00
C ARG A 94 -22.82 -25.15 -3.40
N LEU A 95 -23.39 -23.95 -3.57
CA LEU A 95 -23.81 -23.45 -4.87
C LEU A 95 -22.59 -22.98 -5.68
N LEU A 96 -21.78 -22.10 -5.07
CA LEU A 96 -20.67 -21.41 -5.74
C LEU A 96 -19.48 -22.33 -6.06
N VAL A 97 -19.32 -23.46 -5.36
CA VAL A 97 -18.31 -24.47 -5.70
C VAL A 97 -18.52 -25.08 -7.10
N ARG A 98 -19.72 -24.95 -7.64
CA ARG A 98 -20.09 -25.41 -8.99
C ARG A 98 -20.27 -24.27 -10.00
N ASP A 99 -19.90 -23.05 -9.63
CA ASP A 99 -20.02 -21.90 -10.52
C ASP A 99 -19.22 -22.16 -11.81
N PRO A 100 -19.78 -21.87 -12.99
CA PRO A 100 -19.07 -22.05 -14.26
C PRO A 100 -17.81 -21.19 -14.40
N LEU A 101 -17.77 -20.03 -13.72
CA LEU A 101 -16.63 -19.12 -13.76
C LEU A 101 -15.56 -19.56 -12.75
N VAL A 102 -14.39 -19.89 -13.28
CA VAL A 102 -13.23 -20.28 -12.47
C VAL A 102 -12.90 -19.25 -11.40
N ARG A 103 -12.97 -17.95 -11.72
CA ARG A 103 -12.69 -16.87 -10.78
C ARG A 103 -13.57 -16.94 -9.52
N ASN A 104 -14.86 -17.31 -9.65
CA ASN A 104 -15.78 -17.38 -8.51
C ASN A 104 -15.42 -18.57 -7.63
N ARG A 105 -15.09 -19.73 -8.22
CA ARG A 105 -14.61 -20.90 -7.46
C ARG A 105 -13.25 -20.64 -6.79
N GLN A 106 -12.36 -19.88 -7.47
CA GLN A 106 -11.09 -19.45 -6.91
C GLN A 106 -11.30 -18.50 -5.71
N SER A 107 -12.15 -17.49 -5.84
CA SER A 107 -12.51 -16.61 -4.72
C SER A 107 -13.16 -17.36 -3.56
N LEU A 108 -14.00 -18.37 -3.87
CA LEU A 108 -14.55 -19.24 -2.84
C LEU A 108 -13.45 -20.02 -2.09
N ALA A 109 -12.45 -20.52 -2.80
CA ALA A 109 -11.34 -21.27 -2.20
C ALA A 109 -10.51 -20.44 -1.21
N ALA A 110 -10.55 -19.10 -1.31
CA ALA A 110 -9.92 -18.17 -0.37
C ALA A 110 -10.76 -17.92 0.89
N CYS A 111 -12.06 -18.23 0.88
CA CYS A 111 -12.94 -17.95 2.00
C CYS A 111 -12.61 -18.84 3.23
N ALA A 112 -12.62 -18.22 4.41
CA ALA A 112 -12.38 -18.95 5.65
C ALA A 112 -13.61 -19.74 6.13
N GLY A 113 -13.39 -20.94 6.71
CA GLY A 113 -14.45 -21.68 7.38
C GLY A 113 -15.42 -22.42 6.45
N LEU A 114 -14.98 -22.75 5.24
CA LEU A 114 -15.77 -23.52 4.28
C LEU A 114 -16.15 -24.91 4.82
N PRO A 115 -17.35 -25.43 4.46
CA PRO A 115 -17.76 -26.80 4.79
C PRO A 115 -16.75 -27.83 4.24
N PRO A 116 -16.52 -28.97 4.96
CA PRO A 116 -15.57 -30.00 4.52
C PRO A 116 -15.85 -30.57 3.12
N ASP A 117 -17.11 -30.77 2.78
CA ASP A 117 -17.55 -31.26 1.47
C ASP A 117 -17.22 -30.27 0.33
N VAL A 118 -17.33 -28.96 0.60
CA VAL A 118 -16.93 -27.90 -0.34
C VAL A 118 -15.42 -27.88 -0.51
N MET A 119 -14.67 -27.97 0.57
CA MET A 119 -13.20 -28.02 0.52
C MET A 119 -12.69 -29.26 -0.23
N GLU A 120 -13.36 -30.40 -0.13
CA GLU A 120 -13.04 -31.61 -0.89
C GLU A 120 -13.29 -31.41 -2.38
N THR A 121 -14.42 -30.78 -2.72
CA THR A 121 -14.74 -30.45 -4.12
C THR A 121 -13.72 -29.48 -4.73
N LEU A 122 -13.34 -28.42 -4.00
CA LEU A 122 -12.33 -27.47 -4.44
C LEU A 122 -10.94 -28.09 -4.58
N ALA A 123 -10.58 -29.04 -3.72
CA ALA A 123 -9.30 -29.77 -3.81
C ALA A 123 -9.22 -30.69 -5.03
N ALA A 124 -10.36 -31.07 -5.60
CA ALA A 124 -10.49 -31.86 -6.81
C ALA A 124 -10.96 -31.05 -8.03
N ASP A 125 -10.93 -29.70 -7.96
CA ASP A 125 -11.35 -28.84 -9.04
C ASP A 125 -10.51 -29.09 -10.31
N PRO A 126 -11.15 -29.16 -11.49
CA PRO A 126 -10.42 -29.36 -12.75
C PRO A 126 -9.48 -28.19 -13.10
N ASP A 127 -9.73 -26.99 -12.57
CA ASP A 127 -8.83 -25.84 -12.78
C ASP A 127 -7.82 -25.74 -11.62
N VAL A 128 -6.56 -25.89 -11.96
CA VAL A 128 -5.45 -25.88 -11.00
C VAL A 128 -5.35 -24.59 -10.20
N ARG A 129 -5.83 -23.46 -10.71
CA ARG A 129 -5.80 -22.17 -10.03
C ARG A 129 -6.72 -22.19 -8.81
N VAL A 130 -7.84 -22.90 -8.87
CA VAL A 130 -8.75 -23.09 -7.74
C VAL A 130 -8.08 -23.94 -6.65
N VAL A 131 -7.44 -25.05 -7.06
CA VAL A 131 -6.71 -25.92 -6.13
C VAL A 131 -5.52 -25.20 -5.51
N ALA A 132 -4.81 -24.36 -6.28
CA ALA A 132 -3.69 -23.57 -5.80
C ALA A 132 -4.13 -22.51 -4.79
N GLU A 133 -5.26 -21.84 -5.03
CA GLU A 133 -5.84 -20.88 -4.08
C GLU A 133 -6.24 -21.58 -2.77
N LEU A 134 -6.93 -22.72 -2.86
CA LEU A 134 -7.24 -23.52 -1.67
C LEU A 134 -5.97 -23.93 -0.91
N ALA A 135 -4.91 -24.30 -1.61
CA ALA A 135 -3.65 -24.73 -1.00
C ALA A 135 -2.98 -23.60 -0.21
N PHE A 136 -3.16 -22.35 -0.63
CA PHE A 136 -2.64 -21.18 0.06
C PHE A 136 -3.35 -20.91 1.41
N TRP A 137 -4.66 -21.12 1.49
CA TRP A 137 -5.48 -20.79 2.65
C TRP A 137 -5.88 -21.96 3.53
N THR A 138 -5.52 -23.20 3.15
CA THR A 138 -6.02 -24.40 3.77
C THR A 138 -5.35 -24.74 5.12
N THR A 139 -5.93 -25.73 5.80
CA THR A 139 -5.42 -26.26 7.09
C THR A 139 -4.10 -27.01 6.93
N PRO A 140 -3.31 -27.17 8.02
CA PRO A 140 -2.02 -27.88 8.00
C PRO A 140 -2.08 -29.29 7.38
N ASP A 141 -3.11 -30.09 7.76
CA ASP A 141 -3.25 -31.46 7.26
C ASP A 141 -3.51 -31.52 5.76
N ARG A 142 -4.35 -30.62 5.25
CA ARG A 142 -4.64 -30.54 3.83
C ARG A 142 -3.45 -29.97 3.06
N ALA A 143 -2.74 -29.00 3.61
CA ALA A 143 -1.49 -28.47 3.05
C ALA A 143 -0.45 -29.61 2.88
N ALA A 144 -0.32 -30.48 3.86
CA ALA A 144 0.57 -31.64 3.80
C ALA A 144 0.19 -32.63 2.67
N ALA A 145 -1.11 -32.84 2.45
CA ALA A 145 -1.59 -33.66 1.33
C ALA A 145 -1.32 -32.98 -0.03
N LEU A 146 -1.64 -31.67 -0.17
CA LEU A 146 -1.46 -30.89 -1.40
C LEU A 146 0.02 -30.63 -1.74
N ALA A 147 0.95 -30.70 -0.80
CA ALA A 147 2.38 -30.64 -1.06
C ALA A 147 2.87 -31.77 -2.00
N ARG A 148 2.11 -32.85 -2.13
CA ARG A 148 2.38 -33.98 -3.04
C ARG A 148 1.62 -33.87 -4.37
N HIS A 149 0.86 -32.81 -4.56
CA HIS A 149 0.07 -32.60 -5.77
C HIS A 149 0.96 -32.65 -7.03
N PRO A 150 0.53 -33.29 -8.13
CA PRO A 150 1.35 -33.42 -9.35
C PRO A 150 1.65 -32.09 -10.05
N HIS A 151 0.86 -31.06 -9.81
CA HIS A 151 1.04 -29.75 -10.41
C HIS A 151 1.89 -28.83 -9.52
N ALA A 152 2.94 -28.23 -10.12
CA ALA A 152 3.92 -27.43 -9.39
C ALA A 152 3.33 -26.15 -8.75
N GLU A 153 2.31 -25.52 -9.38
CA GLU A 153 1.65 -24.33 -8.82
C GLU A 153 0.96 -24.60 -7.50
N VAL A 154 0.29 -25.76 -7.34
CA VAL A 154 -0.33 -26.11 -6.06
C VAL A 154 0.72 -26.23 -4.96
N ARG A 155 1.88 -26.83 -5.26
CA ARG A 155 3.01 -26.92 -4.31
C ARG A 155 3.59 -25.56 -3.97
N ARG A 156 3.64 -24.64 -4.94
CA ARG A 156 4.09 -23.27 -4.73
C ARG A 156 3.16 -22.55 -3.74
N SER A 157 1.85 -22.72 -3.89
CA SER A 157 0.86 -22.16 -2.97
C SER A 157 0.95 -22.78 -1.56
N VAL A 158 1.18 -24.10 -1.44
CA VAL A 158 1.47 -24.74 -0.14
C VAL A 158 2.71 -24.13 0.51
N ALA A 159 3.78 -23.89 -0.25
CA ALA A 159 5.00 -23.29 0.27
C ALA A 159 4.80 -21.85 0.79
N ALA A 160 3.82 -21.14 0.24
CA ALA A 160 3.43 -19.79 0.68
C ALA A 160 2.44 -19.80 1.87
N ASN A 161 1.78 -20.92 2.16
CA ASN A 161 0.83 -21.04 3.25
C ASN A 161 1.55 -21.03 4.61
N GLU A 162 1.32 -20.00 5.42
CA GLU A 162 1.94 -19.88 6.76
C GLU A 162 1.50 -20.97 7.74
N ALA A 163 0.34 -21.61 7.51
CA ALA A 163 -0.13 -22.73 8.29
C ALA A 163 0.48 -24.08 7.87
N ALA A 164 1.27 -24.14 6.79
CA ALA A 164 1.89 -25.38 6.32
C ALA A 164 2.88 -25.93 7.37
N PRO A 165 2.86 -27.24 7.63
CA PRO A 165 3.76 -27.84 8.61
C PRO A 165 5.24 -27.62 8.26
N PRO A 166 6.11 -27.32 9.24
CA PRO A 166 7.55 -27.08 9.00
C PRO A 166 8.26 -28.19 8.22
N ALA A 167 7.93 -29.46 8.48
CA ALA A 167 8.49 -30.60 7.75
C ALA A 167 8.10 -30.61 6.27
N VAL A 168 6.86 -30.17 5.97
CA VAL A 168 6.35 -30.04 4.59
C VAL A 168 7.10 -28.91 3.85
N LEU A 169 7.29 -27.77 4.51
CA LEU A 169 8.04 -26.65 3.96
C LEU A 169 9.50 -27.01 3.69
N ALA A 170 10.14 -27.75 4.59
CA ALA A 170 11.49 -28.28 4.38
C ALA A 170 11.53 -29.21 3.16
N ALA A 171 10.57 -30.13 3.03
CA ALA A 171 10.48 -31.04 1.87
C ALA A 171 10.24 -30.27 0.56
N LEU A 172 9.39 -29.25 0.55
CA LEU A 172 9.17 -28.40 -0.63
C LEU A 172 10.40 -27.59 -1.03
N LEU A 173 11.18 -27.17 -0.05
CA LEU A 173 12.40 -26.40 -0.26
C LEU A 173 13.53 -27.28 -0.84
N THR A 174 13.75 -28.47 -0.25
CA THR A 174 14.84 -29.38 -0.65
C THR A 174 14.46 -30.30 -1.82
N GLY A 175 13.17 -30.59 -1.96
CA GLY A 175 12.64 -31.62 -2.88
C GLY A 175 12.68 -33.05 -2.29
N GLU A 176 13.21 -33.22 -1.07
CA GLU A 176 13.35 -34.53 -0.45
C GLU A 176 12.03 -35.14 -0.02
N GLY A 177 11.82 -36.42 -0.30
CA GLY A 177 10.61 -37.15 0.10
C GLY A 177 9.34 -36.79 -0.69
N LEU A 178 9.43 -35.93 -1.69
CA LEU A 178 8.32 -35.56 -2.57
C LEU A 178 8.51 -36.18 -3.97
N PRO A 179 7.44 -36.69 -4.61
CA PRO A 179 7.50 -37.08 -6.01
C PRO A 179 7.80 -35.85 -6.88
N PRO A 180 8.44 -35.98 -8.06
CA PRO A 180 8.63 -34.87 -8.97
C PRO A 180 7.28 -34.28 -9.41
N ALA A 181 7.23 -32.97 -9.67
CA ALA A 181 6.09 -32.36 -10.32
C ALA A 181 5.96 -32.88 -11.76
N ARG A 182 4.74 -32.96 -12.27
CA ARG A 182 4.45 -33.47 -13.61
C ARG A 182 3.95 -32.39 -14.54
N TRP A 183 3.37 -31.31 -13.99
CA TRP A 183 2.77 -30.21 -14.73
C TRP A 183 3.07 -28.85 -14.05
N CYS A 184 3.02 -27.80 -14.85
CA CYS A 184 3.01 -26.39 -14.42
C CYS A 184 2.11 -25.59 -15.35
N LEU A 185 1.76 -24.36 -15.02
CA LEU A 185 0.87 -23.51 -15.83
C LEU A 185 1.37 -23.31 -17.28
N VAL A 186 2.68 -23.39 -17.52
CA VAL A 186 3.26 -23.23 -18.85
C VAL A 186 2.99 -24.46 -19.71
N CYS A 187 3.26 -25.67 -19.21
CA CYS A 187 3.12 -26.91 -19.99
C CYS A 187 1.75 -27.60 -19.85
N ASP A 188 0.86 -27.06 -19.01
CA ASP A 188 -0.47 -27.61 -18.73
C ASP A 188 -1.40 -27.60 -19.95
N ARG A 189 -1.17 -26.70 -20.89
CA ARG A 189 -2.06 -26.42 -22.02
C ARG A 189 -1.61 -27.11 -23.34
N GLU A 190 -0.38 -27.55 -23.40
CA GLU A 190 0.20 -28.16 -24.56
C GLU A 190 1.26 -29.20 -24.19
N ASP A 191 1.67 -30.04 -25.18
CA ASP A 191 2.79 -30.93 -24.97
C ASP A 191 4.09 -30.15 -24.73
N THR A 192 4.93 -30.66 -23.85
CA THR A 192 6.26 -30.07 -23.59
C THR A 192 7.28 -30.52 -24.66
N PRO A 193 8.25 -29.67 -25.01
CA PRO A 193 8.51 -28.30 -24.53
C PRO A 193 7.50 -27.28 -25.07
N PHE A 194 7.15 -26.31 -24.24
CA PHE A 194 6.21 -25.23 -24.57
C PHE A 194 6.90 -23.87 -24.48
N VAL A 195 6.63 -23.00 -25.47
CA VAL A 195 7.00 -21.58 -25.43
C VAL A 195 5.76 -20.73 -25.64
N HIS A 196 5.39 -19.90 -24.67
CA HIS A 196 4.20 -19.07 -24.75
C HIS A 196 4.35 -17.96 -25.82
N PRO A 197 3.43 -17.86 -26.80
CA PRO A 197 3.52 -16.90 -27.87
C PRO A 197 3.35 -15.46 -27.34
N ARG A 198 4.02 -14.52 -27.99
CA ARG A 198 3.95 -13.10 -27.64
C ARG A 198 2.54 -12.50 -27.78
N GLU A 199 1.77 -13.02 -28.75
CA GLU A 199 0.43 -12.58 -29.10
C GLU A 199 -0.56 -13.72 -28.80
N CYS A 200 -0.71 -14.03 -27.49
CA CYS A 200 -1.68 -15.02 -27.07
C CYS A 200 -3.10 -14.50 -27.30
N PRO A 201 -3.95 -15.22 -28.06
CA PRO A 201 -5.31 -14.76 -28.35
C PRO A 201 -6.28 -14.95 -27.18
N ARG A 202 -5.86 -15.58 -26.06
CA ARG A 202 -6.70 -15.86 -24.91
C ARG A 202 -6.73 -14.66 -23.99
N PRO A 203 -7.91 -14.05 -23.70
CA PRO A 203 -8.03 -12.87 -22.84
C PRO A 203 -7.77 -13.19 -21.35
N ASP A 204 -7.90 -14.46 -20.96
CA ASP A 204 -7.71 -14.97 -19.60
C ASP A 204 -6.35 -15.64 -19.38
N CYS A 205 -5.41 -15.46 -20.29
CA CYS A 205 -4.08 -16.05 -20.21
C CYS A 205 -3.20 -15.24 -19.25
N ASP A 206 -2.68 -15.91 -18.23
CA ASP A 206 -1.81 -15.36 -17.19
C ASP A 206 -0.31 -15.64 -17.41
N LEU A 207 0.03 -16.32 -18.53
CA LEU A 207 1.42 -16.58 -18.88
C LEU A 207 2.08 -15.36 -19.52
N LEU A 208 3.34 -15.12 -19.15
CA LEU A 208 4.12 -14.02 -19.72
C LEU A 208 4.61 -14.34 -21.14
N PRO A 209 4.75 -13.35 -22.03
CA PRO A 209 5.31 -13.54 -23.35
C PRO A 209 6.72 -14.16 -23.30
N GLY A 210 6.93 -15.27 -23.99
CA GLY A 210 8.20 -15.98 -24.00
C GLY A 210 8.44 -16.91 -22.81
N GLU A 211 7.50 -17.04 -21.88
CA GLU A 211 7.53 -18.04 -20.82
C GLU A 211 7.61 -19.44 -21.41
N SER A 212 8.45 -20.31 -20.86
CA SER A 212 8.72 -21.62 -21.44
C SER A 212 8.85 -22.71 -20.37
N CYS A 213 8.55 -23.94 -20.77
CA CYS A 213 8.81 -25.12 -19.97
C CYS A 213 9.36 -26.23 -20.88
N ASP A 214 10.45 -26.86 -20.46
CA ASP A 214 11.10 -27.99 -21.13
C ASP A 214 10.71 -29.35 -20.51
N GLY A 215 9.69 -29.38 -19.65
CA GLY A 215 9.25 -30.55 -18.91
C GLY A 215 9.90 -30.73 -17.53
N SER A 216 10.91 -29.92 -17.20
CA SER A 216 11.53 -29.94 -15.86
C SER A 216 10.72 -29.18 -14.82
N HIS A 217 9.88 -28.23 -15.25
CA HIS A 217 9.12 -27.29 -14.42
C HIS A 217 10.01 -26.41 -13.52
N ASP A 218 11.29 -26.23 -13.86
CA ASP A 218 12.30 -25.58 -13.02
C ASP A 218 11.88 -24.18 -12.58
N SER A 219 11.20 -23.41 -13.43
CA SER A 219 10.74 -22.07 -13.10
C SER A 219 9.75 -22.08 -11.92
N THR A 220 8.73 -22.96 -11.94
CA THR A 220 7.75 -23.06 -10.86
C THR A 220 8.33 -23.72 -9.61
N VAL A 221 9.22 -24.72 -9.78
CA VAL A 221 9.97 -25.34 -8.66
C VAL A 221 10.88 -24.31 -8.00
N HIS A 222 11.54 -23.45 -8.78
CA HIS A 222 12.31 -22.33 -8.23
C HIS A 222 11.41 -21.36 -7.45
N GLY A 223 10.23 -21.01 -7.99
CA GLY A 223 9.23 -20.22 -7.28
C GLY A 223 8.73 -20.87 -5.98
N THR A 224 8.57 -22.21 -5.97
CA THR A 224 8.25 -22.97 -4.75
C THR A 224 9.32 -22.80 -3.69
N ARG A 225 10.61 -22.91 -4.06
CA ARG A 225 11.75 -22.68 -3.15
C ARG A 225 11.78 -21.26 -2.61
N GLN A 226 11.47 -20.27 -3.45
CA GLN A 226 11.37 -18.88 -3.00
C GLN A 226 10.28 -18.70 -1.95
N GLN A 227 9.09 -19.23 -2.18
CA GLN A 227 8.00 -19.15 -1.21
C GLN A 227 8.35 -19.87 0.10
N ALA A 228 8.94 -21.04 0.01
CA ALA A 228 9.40 -21.79 1.20
C ALA A 228 10.49 -21.04 1.98
N LEU A 229 11.43 -20.36 1.29
CA LEU A 229 12.44 -19.51 1.97
C LEU A 229 11.84 -18.31 2.68
N ARG A 230 10.81 -17.69 2.10
CA ARG A 230 10.09 -16.55 2.69
C ARG A 230 9.17 -16.94 3.84
N ASN A 231 8.68 -18.18 3.83
CA ASN A 231 7.75 -18.65 4.84
C ASN A 231 8.44 -18.75 6.21
N PRO A 232 7.95 -18.02 7.25
CA PRO A 232 8.60 -17.99 8.56
C PRO A 232 8.56 -19.34 9.28
N ALA A 233 7.62 -20.21 8.93
CA ALA A 233 7.51 -21.55 9.51
C ALA A 233 8.54 -22.56 8.94
N THR A 234 9.27 -22.20 7.87
CA THR A 234 10.31 -23.07 7.31
C THR A 234 11.49 -23.17 8.28
N PRO A 235 11.88 -24.38 8.71
CA PRO A 235 12.88 -24.54 9.74
C PRO A 235 14.29 -24.11 9.28
N THR A 236 15.03 -23.43 10.16
CA THR A 236 16.35 -22.86 9.89
C THR A 236 17.34 -23.87 9.32
N HIS A 237 17.34 -25.13 9.82
CA HIS A 237 18.25 -26.15 9.31
C HIS A 237 18.06 -26.48 7.82
N ALA A 238 16.84 -26.31 7.28
CA ALA A 238 16.57 -26.55 5.86
C ALA A 238 17.02 -25.39 4.96
N VAL A 239 17.10 -24.17 5.49
CA VAL A 239 17.42 -22.97 4.68
C VAL A 239 18.92 -22.65 4.62
N VAL A 240 19.71 -23.06 5.60
CA VAL A 240 21.15 -22.67 5.73
C VAL A 240 22.00 -23.05 4.51
N GLY A 241 21.69 -24.16 3.85
CA GLY A 241 22.38 -24.65 2.64
C GLY A 241 22.25 -23.69 1.45
N PHE A 242 21.24 -22.86 1.44
CA PHE A 242 20.96 -21.92 0.33
C PHE A 242 21.87 -20.69 0.31
N ALA A 243 22.68 -20.45 1.34
CA ALA A 243 23.66 -19.36 1.35
C ALA A 243 24.72 -19.45 0.25
N GLY A 244 24.93 -20.61 -0.32
CA GLY A 244 25.83 -20.82 -1.47
C GLY A 244 25.13 -21.24 -2.74
N HIS A 245 23.79 -21.15 -2.79
CA HIS A 245 23.03 -21.58 -3.96
C HIS A 245 23.37 -20.69 -5.19
N PRO A 246 23.50 -21.23 -6.42
CA PRO A 246 23.84 -20.44 -7.60
C PRO A 246 22.82 -19.34 -7.92
N SER A 247 21.54 -19.57 -7.61
CA SER A 247 20.46 -18.58 -7.83
C SER A 247 20.57 -17.41 -6.86
N THR A 248 20.81 -16.21 -7.38
CA THR A 248 20.79 -14.94 -6.61
C THR A 248 19.45 -14.67 -5.94
N PRO A 249 18.27 -14.85 -6.59
CA PRO A 249 16.98 -14.69 -5.93
C PRO A 249 16.81 -15.56 -4.68
N LEU A 250 17.24 -16.82 -4.68
CA LEU A 250 17.13 -17.66 -3.50
C LEU A 250 18.07 -17.20 -2.35
N ARG A 251 19.30 -16.75 -2.67
CA ARG A 251 20.18 -16.19 -1.65
C ARG A 251 19.64 -14.86 -1.09
N TRP A 252 18.99 -14.08 -1.94
CA TRP A 252 18.34 -12.83 -1.54
C TRP A 252 17.15 -13.10 -0.60
N ASP A 253 16.25 -14.03 -0.93
CA ASP A 253 15.13 -14.39 -0.05
C ASP A 253 15.64 -14.96 1.30
N LEU A 254 16.74 -15.70 1.27
CA LEU A 254 17.43 -16.16 2.48
C LEU A 254 17.93 -14.97 3.33
N ALA A 255 18.56 -13.95 2.71
CA ALA A 255 19.14 -12.81 3.42
C ALA A 255 18.11 -11.97 4.21
N ALA A 256 16.83 -12.01 3.79
CA ALA A 256 15.73 -11.31 4.46
C ALA A 256 15.22 -12.04 5.74
N ARG A 257 15.60 -13.28 5.98
CA ARG A 257 15.10 -14.08 7.11
C ARG A 257 15.66 -13.60 8.46
N PRO A 258 14.79 -13.49 9.49
CA PRO A 258 15.21 -13.01 10.82
C PRO A 258 15.91 -14.07 11.68
N ASP A 259 15.90 -15.35 11.29
CA ASP A 259 16.38 -16.48 12.07
C ASP A 259 17.72 -17.07 11.60
N LEU A 260 18.52 -16.30 10.86
CA LEU A 260 19.78 -16.79 10.28
C LEU A 260 20.89 -16.98 11.31
N PRO A 261 21.61 -18.13 11.28
CA PRO A 261 22.86 -18.29 12.02
C PRO A 261 23.92 -17.25 11.61
N ARG A 262 24.83 -16.91 12.55
CA ARG A 262 25.86 -15.90 12.32
C ARG A 262 26.78 -16.21 11.13
N GLU A 263 27.11 -17.48 10.94
CA GLU A 263 27.98 -17.97 9.86
C GLU A 263 27.30 -17.77 8.49
N VAL A 264 25.99 -17.98 8.43
CA VAL A 264 25.18 -17.75 7.21
C VAL A 264 25.11 -16.26 6.90
N SER A 265 24.83 -15.43 7.90
CA SER A 265 24.82 -13.96 7.74
C SER A 265 26.19 -13.42 7.31
N ALA A 266 27.29 -13.94 7.89
CA ALA A 266 28.63 -13.54 7.48
C ALA A 266 28.93 -13.92 6.02
N ARG A 267 28.49 -15.09 5.57
CA ARG A 267 28.65 -15.52 4.18
C ARG A 267 27.85 -14.64 3.21
N LEU A 268 26.60 -14.33 3.56
CA LEU A 268 25.74 -13.45 2.74
C LEU A 268 26.22 -12.00 2.72
N ALA A 269 26.89 -11.52 3.76
CA ALA A 269 27.53 -10.20 3.78
C ALA A 269 28.68 -10.09 2.79
N ALA A 270 29.29 -11.21 2.40
CA ALA A 270 30.33 -11.30 1.37
C ALA A 270 29.78 -11.74 0.00
N ASP A 271 28.45 -11.76 -0.20
CA ASP A 271 27.82 -12.18 -1.45
C ASP A 271 28.28 -11.28 -2.63
N PRO A 272 28.59 -11.85 -3.80
CA PRO A 272 28.96 -11.06 -4.97
C PRO A 272 27.85 -10.11 -5.43
N SER A 273 26.57 -10.43 -5.16
CA SER A 273 25.43 -9.58 -5.52
C SER A 273 25.20 -8.48 -4.48
N PRO A 274 25.29 -7.19 -4.86
CA PRO A 274 24.97 -6.09 -3.96
C PRO A 274 23.54 -6.18 -3.40
N ARG A 275 22.61 -6.74 -4.17
CA ARG A 275 21.21 -6.88 -3.74
C ARG A 275 21.05 -7.83 -2.55
N VAL A 276 21.76 -8.95 -2.55
CA VAL A 276 21.77 -9.89 -1.42
C VAL A 276 22.35 -9.22 -0.18
N ARG A 277 23.48 -8.51 -0.34
CA ARG A 277 24.09 -7.75 0.75
C ARG A 277 23.18 -6.63 1.28
N ALA A 278 22.43 -5.98 0.38
CA ALA A 278 21.52 -4.89 0.75
C ALA A 278 20.32 -5.39 1.58
N ASP A 279 19.73 -6.53 1.23
CA ASP A 279 18.62 -7.12 2.01
C ASP A 279 19.14 -7.61 3.38
N LEU A 280 20.32 -8.22 3.41
CA LEU A 280 20.96 -8.56 4.68
C LEU A 280 21.27 -7.33 5.55
N ALA A 281 21.71 -6.22 4.95
CA ALA A 281 22.00 -4.98 5.65
C ALA A 281 20.80 -4.41 6.41
N GLU A 282 19.60 -4.52 5.83
CA GLU A 282 18.34 -4.08 6.45
C GLU A 282 17.80 -5.08 7.48
N ASN A 283 18.29 -6.33 7.47
CA ASN A 283 17.82 -7.39 8.34
C ASN A 283 18.12 -7.10 9.82
N PRO A 284 17.09 -7.03 10.71
CA PRO A 284 17.29 -6.71 12.13
C PRO A 284 18.07 -7.78 12.92
N ALA A 285 18.19 -9.00 12.39
CA ALA A 285 18.87 -10.10 13.08
C ALA A 285 20.41 -10.02 13.00
N ILE A 286 20.98 -9.17 12.15
CA ILE A 286 22.44 -9.06 12.04
C ILE A 286 23.02 -8.28 13.24
N GLY A 287 24.13 -8.79 13.78
CA GLY A 287 24.78 -8.19 14.94
C GLY A 287 25.61 -6.94 14.61
N ALA A 288 25.90 -6.13 15.65
CA ALA A 288 26.63 -4.87 15.53
C ALA A 288 28.00 -4.99 14.83
N THR A 289 28.69 -6.11 14.99
CA THR A 289 29.99 -6.37 14.32
C THR A 289 29.81 -6.43 12.80
N LEU A 290 28.79 -7.13 12.32
CA LEU A 290 28.51 -7.24 10.90
C LEU A 290 27.98 -5.91 10.31
N ILE A 291 27.13 -5.20 11.05
CA ILE A 291 26.67 -3.85 10.72
C ILE A 291 27.86 -2.91 10.49
N ARG A 292 28.87 -2.92 11.39
CA ARG A 292 30.07 -2.09 11.26
C ARG A 292 30.90 -2.45 10.03
N ALA A 293 31.03 -3.75 9.75
CA ALA A 293 31.73 -4.22 8.56
C ALA A 293 31.04 -3.81 7.25
N MET A 294 29.71 -3.86 7.21
CA MET A 294 28.94 -3.49 6.04
C MET A 294 28.79 -1.98 5.83
N ALA A 295 29.17 -1.16 6.81
CA ALA A 295 29.08 0.30 6.70
C ALA A 295 30.01 0.90 5.63
N ASP A 296 31.05 0.18 5.26
CA ASP A 296 32.03 0.56 4.23
C ASP A 296 31.81 -0.22 2.90
N ASP A 297 30.66 -0.86 2.74
CA ASP A 297 30.33 -1.56 1.49
C ASP A 297 30.49 -0.63 0.28
N PRO A 298 31.13 -1.07 -0.82
CA PRO A 298 31.30 -0.24 -2.00
C PRO A 298 29.99 0.19 -2.64
N ASP A 299 28.94 -0.63 -2.51
CA ASP A 299 27.63 -0.32 -3.08
C ASP A 299 26.84 0.65 -2.20
N HIS A 300 26.34 1.74 -2.81
CA HIS A 300 25.60 2.78 -2.09
C HIS A 300 24.22 2.30 -1.59
N ASP A 301 23.60 1.34 -2.27
CA ASP A 301 22.29 0.81 -1.89
C ASP A 301 22.41 -0.08 -0.64
N VAL A 302 23.49 -0.84 -0.52
CA VAL A 302 23.83 -1.59 0.70
C VAL A 302 23.94 -0.64 1.88
N ARG A 303 24.73 0.45 1.74
CA ARG A 303 24.90 1.45 2.81
C ARG A 303 23.57 2.16 3.14
N ARG A 304 22.75 2.49 2.12
CA ARG A 304 21.45 3.12 2.31
C ARG A 304 20.47 2.22 3.07
N ARG A 305 20.46 0.91 2.76
CA ARG A 305 19.61 -0.05 3.47
C ARG A 305 20.13 -0.34 4.87
N LEU A 306 21.44 -0.38 5.05
CA LEU A 306 22.04 -0.50 6.38
C LEU A 306 21.60 0.62 7.33
N ALA A 307 21.44 1.86 6.81
CA ALA A 307 20.92 2.96 7.60
C ALA A 307 19.49 2.75 8.11
N ARG A 308 18.71 1.85 7.49
CA ARG A 308 17.35 1.47 7.91
C ARG A 308 17.33 0.36 8.95
N ASN A 309 18.46 -0.30 9.18
CA ASN A 309 18.53 -1.34 10.19
C ASN A 309 18.20 -0.76 11.58
N PRO A 310 17.23 -1.31 12.33
CA PRO A 310 16.84 -0.77 13.62
C PRO A 310 17.94 -0.85 14.69
N HIS A 311 18.93 -1.70 14.50
CA HIS A 311 20.05 -1.91 15.43
C HIS A 311 21.37 -1.25 14.98
N VAL A 312 21.33 -0.43 13.91
CA VAL A 312 22.54 0.28 13.46
C VAL A 312 23.05 1.20 14.58
N PRO A 313 24.33 1.11 15.00
CA PRO A 313 24.89 2.02 15.99
C PRO A 313 24.84 3.47 15.50
N LEU A 314 24.59 4.43 16.41
CA LEU A 314 24.42 5.84 16.03
C LEU A 314 25.66 6.46 15.41
N ASP A 315 26.86 6.05 15.84
CA ASP A 315 28.12 6.45 15.24
C ASP A 315 28.28 5.97 13.80
N VAL A 316 27.81 4.74 13.51
CA VAL A 316 27.75 4.20 12.14
C VAL A 316 26.71 4.96 11.31
N LEU A 317 25.54 5.21 11.87
CA LEU A 317 24.49 5.95 11.18
C LEU A 317 24.89 7.39 10.86
N ALA A 318 25.59 8.06 11.77
CA ALA A 318 26.16 9.39 11.52
C ALA A 318 27.17 9.38 10.37
N ARG A 319 28.06 8.38 10.31
CA ARG A 319 29.00 8.22 9.20
C ARG A 319 28.30 7.94 7.88
N LEU A 320 27.26 7.09 7.89
CA LEU A 320 26.43 6.80 6.69
C LEU A 320 25.72 8.06 6.21
N ALA A 321 25.21 8.91 7.10
CA ALA A 321 24.55 10.16 6.74
C ALA A 321 25.47 11.10 5.95
N GLY A 322 26.75 11.21 6.34
CA GLY A 322 27.74 12.05 5.65
C GLY A 322 28.21 11.47 4.30
N THR A 323 28.07 10.16 4.06
CA THR A 323 28.61 9.47 2.88
C THR A 323 27.58 8.90 1.92
N THR A 324 26.31 8.85 2.34
CA THR A 324 25.24 8.16 1.59
C THR A 324 23.94 8.95 1.66
N ARG A 325 23.25 9.08 0.54
CA ARG A 325 21.92 9.72 0.50
C ARG A 325 20.87 8.78 1.11
N ILE A 326 20.54 8.97 2.38
CA ILE A 326 19.63 8.10 3.14
C ILE A 326 18.14 8.38 2.79
N GLY A 327 17.80 9.63 2.47
CA GLY A 327 16.42 10.05 2.23
C GLY A 327 15.81 10.85 3.41
N SER A 328 14.50 11.09 3.36
CA SER A 328 13.80 11.98 4.31
C SER A 328 12.80 11.24 5.22
N ALA A 329 12.79 9.93 5.22
CA ALA A 329 11.94 9.15 6.12
C ALA A 329 12.58 9.02 7.51
N LEU A 330 11.74 9.01 8.55
CA LEU A 330 12.19 8.73 9.91
C LEU A 330 12.75 7.29 9.98
N LEU A 331 14.01 7.18 10.33
CA LEU A 331 14.69 5.90 10.46
C LEU A 331 14.33 5.22 11.79
N PRO A 332 14.16 3.87 11.84
CA PRO A 332 13.80 3.15 13.05
C PRO A 332 14.75 3.44 14.23
N ARG A 333 16.07 3.45 13.97
CA ARG A 333 17.06 3.73 15.01
C ARG A 333 17.00 5.17 15.54
N VAL A 334 16.70 6.13 14.66
CA VAL A 334 16.52 7.54 15.07
C VAL A 334 15.24 7.67 15.92
N ALA A 335 14.15 6.98 15.52
CA ALA A 335 12.93 6.93 16.30
C ALA A 335 13.13 6.37 17.71
N ALA A 336 13.99 5.35 17.84
CA ALA A 336 14.33 4.69 19.10
C ALA A 336 15.46 5.39 19.92
N ALA A 337 15.98 6.53 19.45
CA ALA A 337 17.07 7.23 20.14
C ALA A 337 16.65 7.73 21.52
N THR A 338 17.50 7.53 22.51
CA THR A 338 17.29 8.00 23.89
C THR A 338 17.37 9.53 24.00
N PRO A 339 16.82 10.15 25.05
CA PRO A 339 16.94 11.60 25.25
C PRO A 339 18.37 12.13 25.25
N HIS A 340 19.33 11.36 25.76
CA HIS A 340 20.75 11.71 25.75
C HIS A 340 21.29 11.76 24.32
N GLU A 341 21.05 10.70 23.53
CA GLU A 341 21.45 10.60 22.11
C GLU A 341 20.81 11.70 21.26
N VAL A 342 19.55 12.02 21.51
CA VAL A 342 18.84 13.14 20.85
C VAL A 342 19.54 14.47 21.15
N GLY A 343 19.97 14.70 22.41
CA GLY A 343 20.73 15.88 22.79
C GLY A 343 22.12 15.98 22.14
N GLU A 344 22.82 14.85 22.00
CA GLU A 344 24.11 14.79 21.31
C GLU A 344 23.95 15.08 19.80
N TRP A 345 22.99 14.44 19.16
CA TRP A 345 22.74 14.62 17.73
C TRP A 345 22.27 16.02 17.37
N ALA A 346 21.50 16.67 18.25
CA ALA A 346 21.10 18.06 18.06
C ALA A 346 22.28 19.04 18.00
N ARG A 347 23.41 18.70 18.65
CA ARG A 347 24.65 19.48 18.68
C ARG A 347 25.70 19.02 17.65
N SER A 348 25.37 18.00 16.85
CA SER A 348 26.30 17.50 15.83
C SER A 348 26.75 18.62 14.89
N ALA A 349 28.04 18.65 14.56
CA ALA A 349 28.58 19.57 13.57
C ALA A 349 28.07 19.24 12.13
N ASP A 350 27.71 17.97 11.89
CA ASP A 350 27.22 17.50 10.59
C ASP A 350 25.72 17.83 10.42
N PRO A 351 25.35 18.65 9.42
CA PRO A 351 23.94 19.00 9.15
C PRO A 351 23.10 17.79 8.69
N GLU A 352 23.71 16.74 8.10
CA GLU A 352 22.96 15.54 7.69
C GLU A 352 22.49 14.76 8.94
N VAL A 353 23.32 14.67 10.00
CA VAL A 353 22.93 14.08 11.29
C VAL A 353 21.77 14.86 11.92
N ARG A 354 21.88 16.21 11.95
CA ARG A 354 20.80 17.07 12.47
C ARG A 354 19.53 16.96 11.61
N THR A 355 19.68 16.75 10.28
CA THR A 355 18.54 16.52 9.37
C THR A 355 17.83 15.21 9.68
N LEU A 356 18.56 14.11 9.97
CA LEU A 356 17.97 12.84 10.40
C LEU A 356 17.18 13.01 11.71
N LEU A 357 17.77 13.69 12.69
CA LEU A 357 17.09 13.98 13.95
C LEU A 357 15.81 14.80 13.75
N ALA A 358 15.88 15.80 12.88
CA ALA A 358 14.74 16.68 12.55
C ALA A 358 13.55 15.96 11.89
N GLN A 359 13.64 14.67 11.55
CA GLN A 359 12.49 13.85 11.12
C GLN A 359 11.58 13.42 12.29
N ARG A 360 12.08 13.43 13.52
CA ARG A 360 11.29 13.08 14.73
C ARG A 360 10.31 14.19 15.05
N ARG A 361 9.04 13.83 15.21
CA ARG A 361 7.96 14.76 15.55
C ARG A 361 7.83 15.02 17.07
N ASP A 362 8.43 14.17 17.89
CA ASP A 362 8.35 14.14 19.34
C ASP A 362 9.56 14.78 20.03
N LEU A 363 10.27 15.67 19.33
CA LEU A 363 11.45 16.37 19.90
C LEU A 363 11.05 17.30 21.06
N PRO A 364 11.88 17.36 22.14
CA PRO A 364 11.76 18.37 23.16
C PRO A 364 11.74 19.79 22.55
N ALA A 365 10.91 20.69 23.13
CA ALA A 365 10.70 22.04 22.58
C ALA A 365 12.03 22.81 22.37
N GLU A 366 12.98 22.68 23.31
CA GLU A 366 14.29 23.34 23.21
C GLU A 366 15.10 22.86 22.02
N ILE A 367 15.09 21.54 21.76
CA ILE A 367 15.81 20.94 20.62
C ILE A 367 15.13 21.28 19.31
N ARG A 368 13.80 21.14 19.24
CA ARG A 368 12.99 21.56 18.08
C ARG A 368 13.27 23.01 17.71
N ASP A 369 13.25 23.88 18.70
CA ASP A 369 13.45 25.32 18.54
C ASP A 369 14.88 25.69 18.11
N ALA A 370 15.88 24.94 18.58
CA ALA A 370 17.25 25.06 18.13
C ALA A 370 17.41 24.64 16.66
N LEU A 371 16.85 23.48 16.26
CA LEU A 371 16.84 23.01 14.86
C LEU A 371 16.02 23.95 13.95
N ALA A 372 15.01 24.62 14.48
CA ALA A 372 14.25 25.65 13.75
C ALA A 372 15.07 26.88 13.39
N ALA A 373 16.15 27.15 14.14
CA ALA A 373 17.08 28.22 13.92
C ALA A 373 18.38 27.79 13.18
N ASP A 374 18.45 26.54 12.72
CA ASP A 374 19.62 25.95 12.08
C ASP A 374 20.07 26.75 10.85
N PRO A 375 21.41 26.88 10.62
CA PRO A 375 21.93 27.53 9.42
C PRO A 375 21.67 26.73 8.14
N ASP A 376 21.45 25.40 8.24
CA ASP A 376 21.20 24.56 7.06
C ASP A 376 19.71 24.46 6.73
N ALA A 377 19.38 24.79 5.47
CA ALA A 377 17.99 24.76 4.98
C ALA A 377 17.35 23.37 4.97
N LYS A 378 18.13 22.27 4.90
CA LYS A 378 17.59 20.90 4.94
C LYS A 378 17.08 20.58 6.36
N VAL A 379 17.83 20.95 7.39
CA VAL A 379 17.44 20.80 8.79
C VAL A 379 16.16 21.57 9.06
N VAL A 380 16.14 22.87 8.70
CA VAL A 380 14.98 23.73 8.85
C VAL A 380 13.76 23.20 8.10
N LYS A 381 13.95 22.75 6.84
CA LYS A 381 12.87 22.16 6.05
C LYS A 381 12.27 20.91 6.72
N SER A 382 13.09 20.10 7.39
CA SER A 382 12.64 18.87 8.07
C SER A 382 11.88 19.18 9.36
N VAL A 383 12.29 20.21 10.13
CA VAL A 383 11.64 20.59 11.39
C VAL A 383 10.46 21.55 11.18
N ALA A 384 10.40 22.30 10.09
CA ALA A 384 9.35 23.29 9.84
C ALA A 384 7.92 22.75 9.97
N PRO A 385 7.58 21.49 9.56
CA PRO A 385 6.24 20.93 9.73
C PRO A 385 5.93 20.44 11.16
N HIS A 386 6.84 20.61 12.14
CA HIS A 386 6.60 20.16 13.51
C HIS A 386 5.62 21.07 14.24
N PRO A 387 4.71 20.52 15.06
CA PRO A 387 3.83 21.31 15.90
C PRO A 387 4.60 22.09 16.98
N GLY A 388 3.97 23.15 17.48
CA GLY A 388 4.50 23.95 18.58
C GLY A 388 5.52 25.02 18.17
N LEU A 389 5.72 25.27 16.88
CA LEU A 389 6.53 26.39 16.39
C LEU A 389 5.70 27.66 16.33
N SER A 390 6.21 28.76 16.93
CA SER A 390 5.53 30.05 16.88
C SER A 390 5.54 30.68 15.48
N ASP A 391 4.54 31.53 15.19
CA ASP A 391 4.45 32.27 13.93
C ASP A 391 5.73 33.07 13.64
N GLY A 392 6.30 33.72 14.65
CA GLY A 392 7.57 34.45 14.51
C GLY A 392 8.74 33.54 14.06
N ARG A 393 8.82 32.30 14.56
CA ARG A 393 9.84 31.36 14.13
C ARG A 393 9.61 30.87 12.70
N LEU A 394 8.37 30.55 12.34
CA LEU A 394 8.02 30.15 10.99
C LEU A 394 8.33 31.26 9.98
N ARG A 395 8.06 32.53 10.32
CA ARG A 395 8.44 33.70 9.50
C ARG A 395 9.94 33.89 9.41
N ALA A 396 10.68 33.67 10.51
CA ALA A 396 12.14 33.73 10.51
C ALA A 396 12.78 32.65 9.62
N MET A 397 12.22 31.43 9.59
CA MET A 397 12.65 30.39 8.65
C MET A 397 12.48 30.83 7.19
N VAL A 398 11.32 31.40 6.85
CA VAL A 398 11.06 31.92 5.50
C VAL A 398 12.03 33.06 5.16
N GLY A 399 12.23 34.01 6.07
CA GLY A 399 13.14 35.12 5.86
C GLY A 399 14.59 34.70 5.63
N ARG A 400 15.06 33.63 6.31
CA ARG A 400 16.43 33.11 6.21
C ARG A 400 16.65 32.20 5.00
N HIS A 401 15.71 31.32 4.70
CA HIS A 401 15.90 30.24 3.73
C HIS A 401 15.05 30.36 2.47
N GLY A 402 14.12 31.31 2.42
CA GLY A 402 13.31 31.64 1.24
C GLY A 402 12.51 30.43 0.71
N VAL A 403 12.53 30.27 -0.59
CA VAL A 403 11.77 29.24 -1.33
C VAL A 403 12.01 27.80 -0.87
N ARG A 404 13.18 27.54 -0.29
CA ARG A 404 13.59 26.18 0.11
C ARG A 404 12.69 25.60 1.21
N VAL A 405 12.08 26.44 2.03
CA VAL A 405 11.28 26.04 3.22
C VAL A 405 9.79 26.39 3.11
N LEU A 406 9.35 27.19 2.11
CA LEU A 406 7.97 27.67 2.00
C LEU A 406 6.93 26.56 2.12
N ALA A 407 7.11 25.47 1.37
CA ALA A 407 6.15 24.36 1.38
C ALA A 407 6.12 23.63 2.73
N ALA A 408 7.26 23.52 3.41
CA ALA A 408 7.36 22.88 4.72
C ALA A 408 6.75 23.76 5.83
N VAL A 409 6.96 25.08 5.75
CA VAL A 409 6.32 26.06 6.65
C VAL A 409 4.79 26.08 6.43
N ALA A 410 4.35 26.05 5.16
CA ALA A 410 2.92 25.97 4.85
C ALA A 410 2.25 24.67 5.33
N ALA A 411 3.01 23.59 5.51
CA ALA A 411 2.53 22.32 6.05
C ALA A 411 2.55 22.26 7.60
N ASN A 412 2.99 23.31 8.28
CA ASN A 412 3.01 23.35 9.74
C ASN A 412 1.59 23.48 10.28
N PRO A 413 1.13 22.59 11.19
CA PRO A 413 -0.24 22.62 11.71
C PRO A 413 -0.57 23.92 12.47
N ASP A 414 0.44 24.61 12.99
CA ASP A 414 0.27 25.87 13.76
C ASP A 414 0.46 27.12 12.88
N ALA A 415 0.69 26.96 11.55
CA ALA A 415 0.78 28.11 10.66
C ALA A 415 -0.48 28.98 10.75
N THR A 416 -0.26 30.29 11.00
CA THR A 416 -1.39 31.22 11.14
C THR A 416 -2.03 31.50 9.77
N PRO A 417 -3.35 31.85 9.75
CA PRO A 417 -4.01 32.28 8.53
C PRO A 417 -3.28 33.42 7.79
N ALA A 418 -2.71 34.38 8.55
CA ALA A 418 -1.93 35.47 8.01
C ALA A 418 -0.65 34.98 7.33
N LEU A 419 0.09 34.07 7.97
CA LEU A 419 1.28 33.47 7.39
C LEU A 419 0.93 32.70 6.11
N LEU A 420 -0.11 31.87 6.13
CA LEU A 420 -0.55 31.12 4.95
C LEU A 420 -0.89 32.02 3.77
N ALA A 421 -1.59 33.14 4.02
CA ALA A 421 -1.88 34.14 2.99
C ALA A 421 -0.61 34.81 2.46
N ASP A 422 0.36 35.10 3.32
CA ASP A 422 1.64 35.68 2.90
C ASP A 422 2.44 34.75 2.01
N LEU A 423 2.44 33.43 2.32
CA LEU A 423 3.13 32.41 1.52
C LEU A 423 2.58 32.30 0.08
N THR A 424 1.29 32.60 -0.14
CA THR A 424 0.71 32.60 -1.50
C THR A 424 1.13 33.81 -2.35
N ARG A 425 1.63 34.89 -1.71
CA ARG A 425 2.06 36.11 -2.41
C ARG A 425 3.48 36.04 -2.96
N HIS A 426 4.21 34.94 -2.68
CA HIS A 426 5.59 34.80 -3.17
C HIS A 426 5.64 34.84 -4.71
N ARG A 427 6.64 35.54 -5.24
CA ARG A 427 6.86 35.66 -6.70
C ARG A 427 8.28 35.24 -7.07
N PRO A 428 8.48 34.31 -8.05
CA PRO A 428 7.43 33.53 -8.73
C PRO A 428 6.69 32.59 -7.78
N PRO A 429 5.44 32.16 -8.11
CA PRO A 429 4.66 31.25 -7.27
C PRO A 429 5.38 29.91 -7.05
N VAL A 430 5.37 29.43 -5.82
CA VAL A 430 5.94 28.14 -5.46
C VAL A 430 4.81 27.11 -5.38
N GLN A 431 4.60 26.32 -6.43
CA GLN A 431 3.49 25.38 -6.57
C GLN A 431 3.35 24.44 -5.37
N LYS A 432 4.47 23.90 -4.83
CA LYS A 432 4.44 23.05 -3.64
C LYS A 432 3.90 23.76 -2.40
N ALA A 433 4.18 25.08 -2.27
CA ALA A 433 3.66 25.88 -1.16
C ALA A 433 2.16 26.16 -1.36
N LEU A 434 1.72 26.51 -2.58
CA LEU A 434 0.30 26.69 -2.89
C LEU A 434 -0.53 25.45 -2.59
N ARG A 435 -0.03 24.25 -2.98
CA ARG A 435 -0.69 22.96 -2.64
C ARG A 435 -0.74 22.71 -1.14
N ALA A 436 0.31 23.05 -0.40
CA ALA A 436 0.32 22.90 1.06
C ALA A 436 -0.67 23.86 1.72
N VAL A 437 -0.74 25.13 1.27
CA VAL A 437 -1.74 26.11 1.73
C VAL A 437 -3.17 25.64 1.42
N ALA A 438 -3.43 25.18 0.19
CA ALA A 438 -4.76 24.74 -0.22
C ALA A 438 -5.28 23.50 0.55
N ARG A 439 -4.39 22.70 1.15
CA ARG A 439 -4.73 21.58 2.04
C ARG A 439 -4.78 21.93 3.51
N HIS A 440 -4.33 23.12 3.88
CA HIS A 440 -4.13 23.45 5.28
C HIS A 440 -5.46 23.80 5.95
N PRO A 441 -5.86 23.14 7.07
CA PRO A 441 -7.18 23.31 7.67
C PRO A 441 -7.44 24.76 8.19
N ARG A 442 -6.39 25.53 8.45
CA ARG A 442 -6.48 26.94 8.87
C ARG A 442 -6.36 27.93 7.70
N ALA A 443 -6.37 27.46 6.44
CA ALA A 443 -6.40 28.34 5.29
C ALA A 443 -7.72 29.13 5.26
N THR A 444 -7.64 30.40 4.87
CA THR A 444 -8.80 31.28 4.77
C THR A 444 -9.11 31.65 3.33
N ALA A 445 -10.28 32.17 3.07
CA ALA A 445 -10.73 32.56 1.73
C ALA A 445 -9.68 33.33 0.92
N PRO A 446 -8.98 34.36 1.42
CA PRO A 446 -7.98 35.08 0.65
C PRO A 446 -6.82 34.19 0.19
N ALA A 447 -6.37 33.25 1.03
CA ALA A 447 -5.29 32.33 0.68
C ALA A 447 -5.77 31.28 -0.34
N LEU A 448 -6.99 30.77 -0.19
CA LEU A 448 -7.60 29.80 -1.09
C LEU A 448 -7.87 30.40 -2.49
N LEU A 449 -8.41 31.61 -2.54
CA LEU A 449 -8.62 32.35 -3.80
C LEU A 449 -7.30 32.52 -4.59
N ALA A 450 -6.19 32.80 -3.89
CA ALA A 450 -4.88 32.87 -4.53
C ALA A 450 -4.39 31.52 -5.08
N CYS A 451 -4.86 30.39 -4.51
CA CYS A 451 -4.52 29.04 -4.97
C CYS A 451 -5.34 28.57 -6.17
N LEU A 452 -6.55 29.14 -6.42
CA LEU A 452 -7.46 28.68 -7.49
C LEU A 452 -6.84 28.77 -8.90
N ALA A 453 -5.96 29.75 -9.14
CA ALA A 453 -5.31 29.93 -10.43
C ALA A 453 -4.21 28.89 -10.73
N ASP A 454 -3.74 28.16 -9.74
CA ASP A 454 -2.71 27.13 -9.93
C ASP A 454 -3.35 25.81 -10.36
N ARG A 455 -2.73 25.13 -11.32
CA ARG A 455 -3.27 23.89 -11.92
C ARG A 455 -3.52 22.77 -10.90
N ASP A 456 -2.60 22.63 -9.93
CA ASP A 456 -2.65 21.50 -8.97
C ASP A 456 -3.21 21.91 -7.61
N ALA A 457 -3.06 23.18 -7.22
CA ALA A 457 -3.63 23.72 -5.99
C ALA A 457 -5.10 24.14 -6.17
N GLY A 458 -5.51 24.52 -7.38
CA GLY A 458 -6.87 24.97 -7.69
C GLY A 458 -7.97 23.98 -7.29
N PRO A 459 -7.92 22.70 -7.71
CA PRO A 459 -8.89 21.71 -7.28
C PRO A 459 -8.91 21.51 -5.75
N LEU A 460 -7.73 21.53 -5.09
CA LEU A 460 -7.64 21.43 -3.63
C LEU A 460 -8.31 22.61 -2.91
N ALA A 461 -8.12 23.83 -3.46
CA ALA A 461 -8.75 25.02 -2.92
C ALA A 461 -10.28 25.02 -3.17
N ALA A 462 -10.73 24.53 -4.35
CA ALA A 462 -12.15 24.41 -4.67
C ALA A 462 -12.89 23.46 -3.71
N GLY A 463 -12.27 22.36 -3.29
CA GLY A 463 -12.81 21.42 -2.31
C GLY A 463 -12.65 21.85 -0.84
N HIS A 464 -11.99 22.96 -0.55
CA HIS A 464 -11.70 23.34 0.83
C HIS A 464 -12.92 24.01 1.51
N PRO A 465 -13.34 23.58 2.73
CA PRO A 465 -14.56 24.05 3.38
C PRO A 465 -14.56 25.54 3.73
N ALA A 466 -13.40 26.20 3.83
CA ALA A 466 -13.29 27.63 4.11
C ALA A 466 -13.44 28.51 2.85
N LEU A 467 -13.69 27.94 1.67
CA LEU A 467 -13.98 28.72 0.47
C LEU A 467 -15.39 29.29 0.56
N PRO A 468 -15.63 30.58 0.20
CA PRO A 468 -16.95 31.18 0.29
C PRO A 468 -17.99 30.48 -0.60
N PRO A 469 -19.22 30.21 -0.10
CA PRO A 469 -20.27 29.53 -0.84
C PRO A 469 -20.59 30.11 -2.22
N PRO A 470 -20.62 31.44 -2.44
CA PRO A 470 -20.80 31.99 -3.78
C PRO A 470 -19.71 31.59 -4.76
N VAL A 471 -18.44 31.54 -4.32
CA VAL A 471 -17.32 31.12 -5.16
C VAL A 471 -17.41 29.63 -5.49
N ILE A 472 -17.82 28.80 -4.51
CA ILE A 472 -18.03 27.37 -4.74
C ILE A 472 -19.09 27.17 -5.82
N ALA A 473 -20.21 27.91 -5.76
CA ALA A 473 -21.29 27.84 -6.75
C ALA A 473 -20.82 28.29 -8.16
N GLU A 474 -19.99 29.33 -8.27
CA GLU A 474 -19.39 29.74 -9.54
C GLU A 474 -18.47 28.66 -10.14
N LEU A 475 -17.69 27.97 -9.31
CA LEU A 475 -16.77 26.93 -9.74
C LEU A 475 -17.47 25.68 -10.29
N LEU A 476 -18.75 25.44 -10.02
CA LEU A 476 -19.52 24.33 -10.62
C LEU A 476 -19.59 24.40 -12.15
N THR A 477 -19.41 25.60 -12.72
CA THR A 477 -19.39 25.82 -14.17
C THR A 477 -17.98 26.09 -14.70
N ASP A 478 -16.93 25.82 -13.90
CA ASP A 478 -15.56 26.03 -14.31
C ASP A 478 -15.16 25.15 -15.50
N THR A 479 -14.32 25.68 -16.37
CA THR A 479 -13.79 24.97 -17.55
C THR A 479 -12.83 23.82 -17.20
N ASP A 480 -12.20 23.86 -16.02
CA ASP A 480 -11.41 22.74 -15.49
C ASP A 480 -12.36 21.77 -14.76
N PRO A 481 -12.60 20.57 -15.32
CA PRO A 481 -13.52 19.59 -14.71
C PRO A 481 -13.11 19.19 -13.30
N ARG A 482 -11.82 19.22 -12.96
CA ARG A 482 -11.33 18.87 -11.62
C ARG A 482 -11.70 19.93 -10.59
N ARG A 483 -11.76 21.23 -10.99
CA ARG A 483 -12.23 22.29 -10.08
C ARG A 483 -13.73 22.25 -9.90
N ALA A 484 -14.49 21.98 -10.96
CA ALA A 484 -15.93 21.84 -10.90
C ALA A 484 -16.34 20.62 -10.02
N GLU A 485 -15.67 19.49 -10.19
CA GLU A 485 -15.87 18.28 -9.37
C GLU A 485 -15.54 18.55 -7.89
N ALA A 486 -14.39 19.14 -7.60
CA ALA A 486 -13.98 19.47 -6.24
C ALA A 486 -14.92 20.50 -5.57
N ALA A 487 -15.45 21.46 -6.33
CA ALA A 487 -16.47 22.40 -5.86
C ALA A 487 -17.79 21.70 -5.52
N ALA A 488 -18.21 20.73 -6.31
CA ALA A 488 -19.41 19.93 -6.02
C ALA A 488 -19.23 19.02 -4.78
N ALA A 489 -18.00 18.52 -4.57
CA ALA A 489 -17.62 17.75 -3.38
C ALA A 489 -17.38 18.61 -2.12
N ASN A 490 -17.41 19.94 -2.26
CA ASN A 490 -17.11 20.83 -1.13
C ASN A 490 -18.24 20.78 -0.08
N PRO A 491 -17.96 20.47 1.20
CA PRO A 491 -19.00 20.37 2.24
C PRO A 491 -19.68 21.70 2.56
N SER A 492 -19.12 22.83 2.13
CA SER A 492 -19.73 24.16 2.27
C SER A 492 -20.59 24.58 1.05
N LEU A 493 -20.81 23.69 0.07
CA LEU A 493 -21.78 23.91 -1.00
C LEU A 493 -23.18 24.00 -0.42
N PRO A 494 -23.97 25.08 -0.69
CA PRO A 494 -25.31 25.22 -0.10
C PRO A 494 -26.27 24.11 -0.55
N PRO A 495 -27.08 23.52 0.35
CA PRO A 495 -28.08 22.50 0.02
C PRO A 495 -29.09 22.92 -1.06
N ALA A 496 -29.44 24.21 -1.12
CA ALA A 496 -30.30 24.74 -2.18
C ALA A 496 -29.66 24.57 -3.56
N VAL A 497 -28.36 24.85 -3.69
CA VAL A 497 -27.61 24.67 -4.95
C VAL A 497 -27.48 23.17 -5.29
N MET A 498 -27.24 22.30 -4.29
CA MET A 498 -27.22 20.84 -4.51
C MET A 498 -28.58 20.35 -5.05
N SER A 499 -29.69 20.88 -4.50
CA SER A 499 -31.05 20.55 -4.94
C SER A 499 -31.33 21.03 -6.37
N GLU A 500 -30.88 22.25 -6.73
CA GLU A 500 -31.00 22.79 -8.08
C GLU A 500 -30.23 21.95 -9.11
N LEU A 501 -29.02 21.52 -8.79
CA LEU A 501 -28.22 20.64 -9.65
C LEU A 501 -28.96 19.33 -10.00
N LEU A 502 -29.68 18.76 -9.02
CA LEU A 502 -30.48 17.53 -9.22
C LEU A 502 -31.85 17.77 -9.81
N ALA A 503 -32.33 19.04 -9.87
CA ALA A 503 -33.63 19.37 -10.49
C ALA A 503 -33.56 19.53 -12.01
N VAL A 504 -32.37 19.74 -12.57
CA VAL A 504 -32.10 19.92 -14.00
C VAL A 504 -31.92 18.57 -14.73
N LEU A 505 -31.85 17.47 -13.97
CA LEU A 505 -31.72 16.09 -14.44
C LEU A 505 -33.04 15.39 -14.53
#